data_f433c51b103876591b3b0867e198be07
#
_entry.id   f433c51b103876591b3b0867e198be07
#
_cell.length_a   1.000
_cell.length_b   1.000
_cell.length_c   1.000
_cell.angle_alpha   90.00
_cell.angle_beta   90.00
_cell.angle_gamma   90.00
#
_symmetry.space_group_name_H-M   'P 1'
#
loop_
_entity.id
_entity.type
_entity.pdbx_description
1 polymer ?
#
loop_
_entity_poly.entity_id
_entity_poly.type
_entity_poly.pdbx_seq_one_letter_code
_entity_poly.pdbx_strand_id
1 'polypeptide(L)'
;FTAPWVLLRRRSELAGLSRREWGLIAASGLLLGAHFATWIPSLRFTTVASSTALVATQPVWAALIARWRGAVIPRSAWVGIGISLVGVLVLTGIDLSVDPRHLIGDALALIGAVLAAAYVTVAESARRTVSTATLTTGLYATSAVLLVVLCVALGQSLTGFSLQDWALILLLTLGAQLLGHTLINKVLATTSATVVSLAILLEMPGATLIAALALGQVPPLAILPAVALMFAGIVLVIRAGSRTVPSESPPI
;
A
#
# COMPACT_ATOMS: atom_id res chain seq x y z
N PHE A 1 7.25 18.51 -2.26
CA PHE A 1 8.65 18.08 -2.43
C PHE A 1 8.96 17.67 -3.88
N THR A 2 8.19 16.76 -4.51
CA THR A 2 8.45 16.27 -5.88
C THR A 2 8.01 17.23 -6.97
N ALA A 3 6.94 18.01 -6.75
CA ALA A 3 6.35 18.90 -7.75
C ALA A 3 7.32 19.94 -8.37
N PRO A 4 8.12 20.70 -7.58
CA PRO A 4 9.05 21.65 -8.18
C PRO A 4 10.06 20.98 -9.11
N TRP A 5 10.58 19.84 -8.73
CA TRP A 5 11.54 19.09 -9.54
C TRP A 5 10.91 18.57 -10.84
N VAL A 6 9.70 18.02 -10.78
CA VAL A 6 8.97 17.53 -11.96
C VAL A 6 8.62 18.69 -12.90
N LEU A 7 8.10 19.80 -12.36
CA LEU A 7 7.74 20.97 -13.14
C LEU A 7 8.95 21.64 -13.82
N LEU A 8 10.15 21.55 -13.22
CA LEU A 8 11.36 22.14 -13.79
C LEU A 8 12.11 21.20 -14.73
N ARG A 9 12.17 19.90 -14.41
CA ARG A 9 13.04 18.93 -15.10
C ARG A 9 12.30 17.92 -15.99
N ARG A 10 10.96 17.82 -15.89
CA ARG A 10 10.14 16.85 -16.61
C ARG A 10 8.98 17.47 -17.40
N ARG A 11 9.09 18.75 -17.77
CA ARG A 11 8.04 19.45 -18.54
C ARG A 11 7.69 18.77 -19.85
N SER A 12 8.68 18.26 -20.57
CA SER A 12 8.47 17.53 -21.83
C SER A 12 7.68 16.25 -21.62
N GLU A 13 7.94 15.50 -20.53
CA GLU A 13 7.17 14.31 -20.18
C GLU A 13 5.71 14.69 -19.86
N LEU A 14 5.50 15.72 -19.04
CA LEU A 14 4.15 16.21 -18.70
C LEU A 14 3.35 16.63 -19.94
N ALA A 15 3.99 17.36 -20.87
CA ALA A 15 3.36 17.82 -22.11
C ALA A 15 3.06 16.66 -23.08
N GLY A 16 3.80 15.57 -23.00
CA GLY A 16 3.63 14.38 -23.84
C GLY A 16 2.65 13.34 -23.31
N LEU A 17 2.13 13.51 -22.08
CA LEU A 17 1.22 12.54 -21.49
C LEU A 17 -0.12 12.48 -22.25
N SER A 18 -0.51 11.27 -22.62
CA SER A 18 -1.81 10.97 -23.21
C SER A 18 -2.95 11.15 -22.20
N ARG A 19 -4.20 11.29 -22.68
CA ARG A 19 -5.39 11.32 -21.82
C ARG A 19 -5.52 10.06 -20.95
N ARG A 20 -5.09 8.91 -21.47
CA ARG A 20 -5.08 7.65 -20.73
C ARG A 20 -4.10 7.69 -19.56
N GLU A 21 -2.90 8.21 -19.76
CA GLU A 21 -1.88 8.31 -18.72
C GLU A 21 -2.30 9.29 -17.61
N TRP A 22 -2.86 10.43 -17.99
CA TRP A 22 -3.48 11.36 -17.02
C TRP A 22 -4.61 10.68 -16.23
N GLY A 23 -5.45 9.90 -16.90
CA GLY A 23 -6.50 9.10 -16.24
C GLY A 23 -5.94 8.08 -15.25
N LEU A 24 -4.86 7.38 -15.59
CA LEU A 24 -4.19 6.42 -14.70
C LEU A 24 -3.56 7.11 -13.48
N ILE A 25 -2.91 8.27 -13.68
CA ILE A 25 -2.33 9.08 -12.60
C ILE A 25 -3.43 9.54 -11.64
N ALA A 26 -4.50 10.13 -12.16
CA ALA A 26 -5.62 10.61 -11.36
C ALA A 26 -6.33 9.47 -10.62
N ALA A 27 -6.62 8.36 -11.31
CA ALA A 27 -7.24 7.19 -10.69
C ALA A 27 -6.37 6.61 -9.57
N SER A 28 -5.04 6.51 -9.77
CA SER A 28 -4.11 6.08 -8.72
C SER A 28 -4.17 7.00 -7.50
N GLY A 29 -4.20 8.31 -7.71
CA GLY A 29 -4.28 9.29 -6.63
C GLY A 29 -5.62 9.26 -5.90
N LEU A 30 -6.74 9.13 -6.62
CA LEU A 30 -8.07 8.99 -6.01
C LEU A 30 -8.17 7.71 -5.17
N LEU A 31 -7.66 6.59 -5.67
CA LEU A 31 -7.67 5.31 -4.96
C LEU A 31 -6.78 5.37 -3.71
N LEU A 32 -5.59 5.97 -3.79
CA LEU A 32 -4.72 6.18 -2.64
C LEU A 32 -5.36 7.10 -1.60
N GLY A 33 -5.95 8.22 -2.02
CA GLY A 33 -6.66 9.13 -1.13
C GLY A 33 -7.87 8.47 -0.47
N ALA A 34 -8.66 7.70 -1.22
CA ALA A 34 -9.78 6.95 -0.68
C ALA A 34 -9.34 5.84 0.28
N HIS A 35 -8.21 5.16 0.01
CA HIS A 35 -7.58 4.23 0.96
C HIS A 35 -7.30 4.92 2.29
N PHE A 36 -6.62 6.06 2.30
CA PHE A 36 -6.35 6.79 3.55
C PHE A 36 -7.63 7.31 4.21
N ALA A 37 -8.61 7.78 3.42
CA ALA A 37 -9.88 8.26 3.94
C ALA A 37 -10.74 7.17 4.60
N THR A 38 -10.47 5.90 4.33
CA THR A 38 -11.14 4.76 4.96
C THR A 38 -10.29 4.13 6.07
N TRP A 39 -9.02 3.87 5.80
CA TRP A 39 -8.12 3.21 6.74
C TRP A 39 -7.84 4.07 7.99
N ILE A 40 -7.44 5.33 7.83
CA ILE A 40 -7.08 6.16 9.00
C ILE A 40 -8.28 6.32 9.97
N PRO A 41 -9.51 6.63 9.52
CA PRO A 41 -10.66 6.65 10.42
C PRO A 41 -10.98 5.30 11.06
N SER A 42 -10.69 4.16 10.42
CA SER A 42 -10.94 2.84 11.01
C SER A 42 -10.30 2.67 12.39
N LEU A 43 -9.11 3.27 12.59
CA LEU A 43 -8.37 3.26 13.86
C LEU A 43 -9.11 3.94 15.02
N ARG A 44 -10.20 4.69 14.78
CA ARG A 44 -11.06 5.27 15.80
C ARG A 44 -12.18 4.34 16.26
N PHE A 45 -12.45 3.29 15.47
CA PHE A 45 -13.60 2.40 15.66
C PHE A 45 -13.19 1.00 16.06
N THR A 46 -12.02 0.52 15.58
CA THR A 46 -11.50 -0.82 15.92
C THR A 46 -10.08 -0.72 16.50
N THR A 47 -9.53 -1.84 16.96
CA THR A 47 -8.15 -1.87 17.47
C THR A 47 -7.13 -1.63 16.36
N VAL A 48 -5.97 -1.09 16.69
CA VAL A 48 -4.86 -0.94 15.73
C VAL A 48 -4.49 -2.30 15.13
N ALA A 49 -4.47 -3.36 15.95
CA ALA A 49 -4.16 -4.71 15.54
C ALA A 49 -5.17 -5.24 14.49
N SER A 50 -6.48 -5.12 14.75
CA SER A 50 -7.53 -5.54 13.81
C SER A 50 -7.47 -4.72 12.51
N SER A 51 -7.38 -3.39 12.61
CA SER A 51 -7.31 -2.51 11.44
C SER A 51 -6.10 -2.85 10.56
N THR A 52 -4.91 -2.99 11.13
CA THR A 52 -3.69 -3.31 10.36
C THR A 52 -3.73 -4.73 9.78
N ALA A 53 -4.26 -5.72 10.51
CA ALA A 53 -4.42 -7.07 9.99
C ALA A 53 -5.39 -7.13 8.80
N LEU A 54 -6.50 -6.37 8.85
CA LEU A 54 -7.46 -6.30 7.75
C LEU A 54 -6.86 -5.59 6.53
N VAL A 55 -6.13 -4.49 6.71
CA VAL A 55 -5.41 -3.84 5.61
C VAL A 55 -4.33 -4.75 5.03
N ALA A 56 -3.67 -5.57 5.84
CA ALA A 56 -2.70 -6.56 5.38
C ALA A 56 -3.31 -7.66 4.49
N THR A 57 -4.64 -7.73 4.33
CA THR A 57 -5.29 -8.59 3.32
C THR A 57 -5.12 -8.06 1.88
N GLN A 58 -4.54 -6.86 1.67
CA GLN A 58 -4.29 -6.24 0.37
C GLN A 58 -3.75 -7.21 -0.71
N PRO A 59 -2.81 -8.15 -0.44
CA PRO A 59 -2.32 -9.08 -1.46
C PRO A 59 -3.39 -10.00 -2.05
N VAL A 60 -4.39 -10.38 -1.26
CA VAL A 60 -5.54 -11.18 -1.74
C VAL A 60 -6.30 -10.39 -2.79
N TRP A 61 -6.62 -9.13 -2.48
CA TRP A 61 -7.36 -8.25 -3.37
C TRP A 61 -6.57 -7.93 -4.63
N ALA A 62 -5.27 -7.68 -4.52
CA ALA A 62 -4.39 -7.48 -5.68
C ALA A 62 -4.36 -8.72 -6.60
N ALA A 63 -4.29 -9.92 -6.02
CA ALA A 63 -4.35 -11.17 -6.79
C ALA A 63 -5.73 -11.39 -7.44
N LEU A 64 -6.82 -11.08 -6.73
CA LEU A 64 -8.18 -11.15 -7.29
C LEU A 64 -8.38 -10.16 -8.44
N ILE A 65 -7.93 -8.92 -8.30
CA ILE A 65 -7.99 -7.90 -9.36
C ILE A 65 -7.16 -8.34 -10.56
N ALA A 66 -5.95 -8.87 -10.33
CA ALA A 66 -5.10 -9.38 -11.40
C ALA A 66 -5.76 -10.55 -12.14
N ARG A 67 -6.37 -11.50 -11.41
CA ARG A 67 -7.13 -12.61 -11.98
C ARG A 67 -8.34 -12.13 -12.79
N TRP A 68 -9.09 -11.16 -12.28
CA TRP A 68 -10.22 -10.55 -12.99
C TRP A 68 -9.78 -9.86 -14.29
N ARG A 69 -8.56 -9.31 -14.32
CA ARG A 69 -7.93 -8.74 -15.53
C ARG A 69 -7.33 -9.79 -16.47
N GLY A 70 -7.56 -11.07 -16.23
CA GLY A 70 -7.12 -12.18 -17.07
C GLY A 70 -5.77 -12.79 -16.69
N ALA A 71 -5.13 -12.37 -15.61
CA ALA A 71 -3.88 -12.98 -15.16
C ALA A 71 -4.13 -14.38 -14.56
N VAL A 72 -3.26 -15.33 -14.90
CA VAL A 72 -3.26 -16.66 -14.28
C VAL A 72 -2.44 -16.61 -13.01
N ILE A 73 -3.11 -16.77 -11.86
CA ILE A 73 -2.46 -16.82 -10.56
C ILE A 73 -2.23 -18.28 -10.16
N PRO A 74 -0.97 -18.74 -10.08
CA PRO A 74 -0.64 -20.12 -9.72
C PRO A 74 -1.18 -20.49 -8.32
N ARG A 75 -1.51 -21.78 -8.11
CA ARG A 75 -1.95 -22.26 -6.79
C ARG A 75 -0.91 -21.98 -5.69
N SER A 76 0.38 -22.12 -6.02
CA SER A 76 1.48 -21.82 -5.09
C SER A 76 1.49 -20.36 -4.63
N ALA A 77 1.07 -19.41 -5.48
CA ALA A 77 0.94 -18.01 -5.08
C ALA A 77 -0.21 -17.82 -4.06
N TRP A 78 -1.35 -18.47 -4.26
CA TRP A 78 -2.46 -18.43 -3.29
C TRP A 78 -2.06 -19.04 -1.95
N VAL A 79 -1.32 -20.16 -1.97
CA VAL A 79 -0.76 -20.77 -0.75
C VAL A 79 0.20 -19.81 -0.06
N GLY A 80 1.09 -19.15 -0.83
CA GLY A 80 2.02 -18.17 -0.27
C GLY A 80 1.33 -16.97 0.36
N ILE A 81 0.29 -16.43 -0.29
CA ILE A 81 -0.56 -15.36 0.26
C ILE A 81 -1.20 -15.83 1.59
N GLY A 82 -1.80 -17.03 1.60
CA GLY A 82 -2.42 -17.58 2.80
C GLY A 82 -1.44 -17.74 3.95
N ILE A 83 -0.24 -18.28 3.71
CA ILE A 83 0.82 -18.41 4.72
C ILE A 83 1.24 -17.06 5.28
N SER A 84 1.44 -16.04 4.41
CA SER A 84 1.79 -14.69 4.86
C SER A 84 0.69 -14.08 5.73
N LEU A 85 -0.59 -14.26 5.36
CA LEU A 85 -1.71 -13.76 6.17
C LEU A 85 -1.81 -14.45 7.52
N VAL A 86 -1.56 -15.77 7.60
CA VAL A 86 -1.47 -16.46 8.90
C VAL A 86 -0.35 -15.83 9.75
N GLY A 87 0.80 -15.52 9.16
CA GLY A 87 1.86 -14.79 9.85
C GLY A 87 1.40 -13.44 10.40
N VAL A 88 0.65 -12.66 9.62
CA VAL A 88 0.05 -11.38 10.08
C VAL A 88 -0.90 -11.60 11.24
N LEU A 89 -1.79 -12.60 11.15
CA LEU A 89 -2.75 -12.92 12.20
C LEU A 89 -2.07 -13.32 13.52
N VAL A 90 -1.01 -14.14 13.43
CA VAL A 90 -0.20 -14.52 14.60
C VAL A 90 0.51 -13.30 15.20
N LEU A 91 1.02 -12.41 14.35
CA LEU A 91 1.73 -11.20 14.79
C LEU A 91 0.82 -10.19 15.49
N THR A 92 -0.39 -10.00 14.98
CA THR A 92 -1.32 -8.96 15.47
C THR A 92 -2.17 -9.41 16.65
N GLY A 93 -2.31 -10.72 16.90
CA GLY A 93 -3.12 -11.26 17.99
C GLY A 93 -4.56 -10.77 17.92
N ILE A 94 -5.32 -11.18 16.89
CA ILE A 94 -6.64 -10.62 16.57
C ILE A 94 -7.61 -10.71 17.75
N ASP A 95 -8.15 -9.56 18.13
CA ASP A 95 -9.35 -9.46 18.95
C ASP A 95 -10.59 -9.48 18.02
N LEU A 96 -11.26 -10.62 17.94
CA LEU A 96 -12.50 -10.80 17.18
C LEU A 96 -13.70 -10.35 18.04
N SER A 97 -13.70 -9.14 18.54
CA SER A 97 -14.86 -8.62 19.25
C SER A 97 -16.02 -8.36 18.27
N VAL A 98 -17.22 -8.78 18.64
CA VAL A 98 -18.47 -8.58 17.88
C VAL A 98 -19.18 -7.26 18.24
N ASP A 99 -18.48 -6.29 18.82
CA ASP A 99 -19.04 -4.95 19.08
C ASP A 99 -19.38 -4.27 17.73
N PRO A 100 -20.64 -3.77 17.54
CA PRO A 100 -21.05 -3.09 16.31
C PRO A 100 -20.14 -1.92 15.92
N ARG A 101 -19.53 -1.24 16.89
CA ARG A 101 -18.58 -0.16 16.66
C ARG A 101 -17.30 -0.68 16.02
N HIS A 102 -16.77 -1.82 16.49
CA HIS A 102 -15.60 -2.48 15.92
C HIS A 102 -15.88 -2.96 14.49
N LEU A 103 -17.08 -3.47 14.21
CA LEU A 103 -17.47 -3.88 12.86
C LEU A 103 -17.42 -2.73 11.84
N ILE A 104 -17.76 -1.50 12.24
CA ILE A 104 -17.60 -0.33 11.37
C ILE A 104 -16.11 -0.08 11.06
N GLY A 105 -15.27 -0.12 12.06
CA GLY A 105 -13.82 0.03 11.89
C GLY A 105 -13.23 -1.05 10.99
N ASP A 106 -13.64 -2.29 11.21
CA ASP A 106 -13.18 -3.45 10.43
C ASP A 106 -13.63 -3.36 8.97
N ALA A 107 -14.88 -2.94 8.72
CA ALA A 107 -15.37 -2.70 7.37
C ALA A 107 -14.59 -1.58 6.65
N LEU A 108 -14.31 -0.47 7.35
CA LEU A 108 -13.51 0.63 6.81
C LEU A 108 -12.07 0.18 6.49
N ALA A 109 -11.44 -0.62 7.35
CA ALA A 109 -10.10 -1.17 7.13
C ALA A 109 -10.08 -2.12 5.93
N LEU A 110 -11.10 -2.98 5.79
CA LEU A 110 -11.21 -3.91 4.66
C LEU A 110 -11.44 -3.17 3.33
N ILE A 111 -12.30 -2.15 3.32
CA ILE A 111 -12.47 -1.26 2.16
C ILE A 111 -11.14 -0.59 1.83
N GLY A 112 -10.41 -0.13 2.84
CA GLY A 112 -9.06 0.41 2.69
C GLY A 112 -8.11 -0.57 2.00
N ALA A 113 -8.13 -1.86 2.38
CA ALA A 113 -7.32 -2.91 1.73
C ALA A 113 -7.63 -3.07 0.24
N VAL A 114 -8.92 -3.10 -0.11
CA VAL A 114 -9.38 -3.18 -1.51
C VAL A 114 -8.90 -1.98 -2.32
N LEU A 115 -9.05 -0.77 -1.75
CA LEU A 115 -8.63 0.48 -2.39
C LEU A 115 -7.11 0.56 -2.57
N ALA A 116 -6.34 0.10 -1.58
CA ALA A 116 -4.88 0.01 -1.69
C ALA A 116 -4.46 -0.98 -2.79
N ALA A 117 -5.10 -2.15 -2.87
CA ALA A 117 -4.85 -3.12 -3.94
C ALA A 117 -5.18 -2.55 -5.34
N ALA A 118 -6.30 -1.85 -5.45
CA ALA A 118 -6.69 -1.17 -6.69
C ALA A 118 -5.69 -0.06 -7.06
N TYR A 119 -5.25 0.74 -6.07
CA TYR A 119 -4.22 1.77 -6.26
C TYR A 119 -2.94 1.19 -6.86
N VAL A 120 -2.33 0.18 -6.23
CA VAL A 120 -1.05 -0.38 -6.75
C VAL A 120 -1.23 -1.04 -8.12
N THR A 121 -2.38 -1.62 -8.40
CA THR A 121 -2.70 -2.22 -9.70
C THR A 121 -2.83 -1.17 -10.82
N VAL A 122 -3.45 -0.04 -10.54
CA VAL A 122 -3.54 1.09 -11.49
C VAL A 122 -2.18 1.76 -11.65
N ALA A 123 -1.45 1.95 -10.56
CA ALA A 123 -0.10 2.50 -10.57
C ALA A 123 0.89 1.61 -11.35
N GLU A 124 0.79 0.28 -11.23
CA GLU A 124 1.55 -0.68 -12.07
C GLU A 124 1.30 -0.40 -13.56
N SER A 125 0.04 -0.21 -13.94
CA SER A 125 -0.31 0.08 -15.34
C SER A 125 0.25 1.42 -15.82
N ALA A 126 0.24 2.46 -14.98
CA ALA A 126 0.82 3.76 -15.27
C ALA A 126 2.36 3.69 -15.38
N ARG A 127 3.00 2.87 -14.54
CA ARG A 127 4.46 2.71 -14.50
C ARG A 127 5.07 2.10 -15.76
N ARG A 128 4.25 1.54 -16.64
CA ARG A 128 4.73 1.02 -17.94
C ARG A 128 5.21 2.12 -18.89
N THR A 129 4.66 3.32 -18.77
CA THR A 129 4.94 4.44 -19.68
C THR A 129 5.28 5.74 -18.97
N VAL A 130 4.87 5.91 -17.72
CA VAL A 130 5.08 7.14 -16.93
C VAL A 130 6.24 6.97 -15.96
N SER A 131 7.11 7.97 -15.85
CA SER A 131 8.21 7.95 -14.89
C SER A 131 7.70 7.95 -13.43
N THR A 132 8.50 7.42 -12.49
CA THR A 132 8.14 7.41 -11.06
C THR A 132 7.85 8.82 -10.56
N ALA A 133 8.68 9.79 -10.90
CA ALA A 133 8.55 11.15 -10.39
C ALA A 133 7.27 11.83 -10.90
N THR A 134 6.93 11.68 -12.17
CA THR A 134 5.71 12.22 -12.78
C THR A 134 4.48 11.55 -12.18
N LEU A 135 4.47 10.21 -12.07
CA LEU A 135 3.38 9.47 -11.45
C LEU A 135 3.19 9.91 -9.99
N THR A 136 4.24 9.87 -9.15
CA THR A 136 4.11 10.17 -7.72
C THR A 136 3.69 11.61 -7.48
N THR A 137 4.18 12.57 -8.27
CA THR A 137 3.75 13.97 -8.15
C THR A 137 2.26 14.12 -8.46
N GLY A 138 1.78 13.53 -9.56
CA GLY A 138 0.38 13.66 -9.96
C GLY A 138 -0.56 12.91 -9.01
N LEU A 139 -0.23 11.67 -8.63
CA LEU A 139 -1.07 10.90 -7.71
C LEU A 139 -1.12 11.51 -6.30
N TYR A 140 0.00 12.05 -5.77
CA TYR A 140 -0.02 12.72 -4.47
C TYR A 140 -0.82 14.02 -4.51
N ALA A 141 -0.71 14.79 -5.60
CA ALA A 141 -1.54 16.00 -5.78
C ALA A 141 -3.04 15.64 -5.82
N THR A 142 -3.43 14.62 -6.58
CA THR A 142 -4.82 14.17 -6.67
C THR A 142 -5.32 13.63 -5.32
N SER A 143 -4.51 12.83 -4.63
CA SER A 143 -4.83 12.31 -3.30
C SER A 143 -5.00 13.45 -2.29
N ALA A 144 -4.09 14.43 -2.31
CA ALA A 144 -4.17 15.59 -1.42
C ALA A 144 -5.43 16.42 -1.66
N VAL A 145 -5.79 16.68 -2.93
CA VAL A 145 -7.03 17.38 -3.28
C VAL A 145 -8.25 16.65 -2.75
N LEU A 146 -8.33 15.32 -2.97
CA LEU A 146 -9.43 14.51 -2.44
C LEU A 146 -9.54 14.61 -0.92
N LEU A 147 -8.41 14.43 -0.21
CA LEU A 147 -8.39 14.45 1.25
C LEU A 147 -8.72 15.83 1.82
N VAL A 148 -8.21 16.91 1.23
CA VAL A 148 -8.56 18.29 1.62
C VAL A 148 -10.05 18.55 1.41
N VAL A 149 -10.61 18.16 0.24
CA VAL A 149 -12.05 18.31 -0.02
C VAL A 149 -12.88 17.55 1.01
N LEU A 150 -12.49 16.31 1.34
CA LEU A 150 -13.17 15.51 2.37
C LEU A 150 -13.06 16.16 3.76
N CYS A 151 -11.89 16.66 4.15
CA CYS A 151 -11.71 17.35 5.43
C CYS A 151 -12.62 18.58 5.53
N VAL A 152 -12.66 19.41 4.48
CA VAL A 152 -13.53 20.61 4.45
C VAL A 152 -15.00 20.19 4.48
N ALA A 153 -15.42 19.21 3.68
CA ALA A 153 -16.80 18.74 3.63
C ALA A 153 -17.27 18.14 4.97
N LEU A 154 -16.36 17.53 5.72
CA LEU A 154 -16.64 16.95 7.05
C LEU A 154 -16.38 17.94 8.21
N GLY A 155 -16.11 19.22 7.92
CA GLY A 155 -15.85 20.24 8.93
C GLY A 155 -14.60 20.00 9.79
N GLN A 156 -13.62 19.25 9.26
CA GLN A 156 -12.36 18.99 9.98
C GLN A 156 -11.43 20.20 9.86
N SER A 157 -10.78 20.57 10.97
CA SER A 157 -9.79 21.65 10.95
C SER A 157 -8.52 21.20 10.24
N LEU A 158 -8.00 22.09 9.36
CA LEU A 158 -6.72 21.92 8.67
C LEU A 158 -5.60 22.75 9.29
N THR A 159 -5.91 23.50 10.36
CA THR A 159 -5.00 24.42 11.05
C THR A 159 -5.16 24.30 12.56
N GLY A 160 -4.29 24.97 13.31
CA GLY A 160 -4.35 24.96 14.77
C GLY A 160 -3.61 23.79 15.43
N PHE A 161 -2.82 23.03 14.66
CA PHE A 161 -2.00 21.94 15.16
C PHE A 161 -0.79 22.45 15.96
N SER A 162 -0.39 21.71 16.99
CA SER A 162 0.82 21.99 17.75
C SER A 162 2.10 21.81 16.92
N LEU A 163 3.22 22.35 17.38
CA LEU A 163 4.52 22.12 16.75
C LEU A 163 4.90 20.63 16.72
N GLN A 164 4.52 19.89 17.75
CA GLN A 164 4.73 18.45 17.82
C GLN A 164 3.93 17.71 16.75
N ASP A 165 2.66 18.07 16.53
CA ASP A 165 1.83 17.48 15.48
C ASP A 165 2.43 17.75 14.10
N TRP A 166 2.88 18.98 13.83
CA TRP A 166 3.56 19.33 12.60
C TRP A 166 4.85 18.53 12.40
N ALA A 167 5.64 18.31 13.45
CA ALA A 167 6.84 17.50 13.38
C ALA A 167 6.52 16.03 13.05
N LEU A 168 5.45 15.46 13.65
CA LEU A 168 4.99 14.10 13.35
C LEU A 168 4.45 13.98 11.93
N ILE A 169 3.66 14.96 11.46
CA ILE A 169 3.16 15.02 10.07
C ILE A 169 4.35 15.07 9.09
N LEU A 170 5.37 15.87 9.38
CA LEU A 170 6.57 15.94 8.54
C LEU A 170 7.32 14.60 8.52
N LEU A 171 7.47 13.96 9.67
CA LEU A 171 8.12 12.64 9.79
C LEU A 171 7.37 11.57 8.97
N LEU A 172 6.03 11.51 9.08
CA LEU A 172 5.20 10.63 8.27
C LEU A 172 5.32 10.94 6.77
N THR A 173 5.37 12.23 6.41
CA THR A 173 5.51 12.65 5.02
C THR A 173 6.86 12.22 4.43
N LEU A 174 7.95 12.41 5.15
CA LEU A 174 9.30 12.04 4.69
C LEU A 174 9.50 10.51 4.69
N GLY A 175 9.08 9.83 5.76
CA GLY A 175 9.24 8.40 5.92
C GLY A 175 8.24 7.60 5.08
N ALA A 176 7.00 7.50 5.56
CA ALA A 176 6.01 6.62 4.95
C ALA A 176 5.61 7.06 3.52
N GLN A 177 5.40 8.37 3.30
CA GLN A 177 4.91 8.85 2.01
C GLN A 177 6.04 8.95 0.97
N LEU A 178 7.10 9.73 1.22
CA LEU A 178 8.13 9.95 0.22
C LEU A 178 9.06 8.75 0.06
N LEU A 179 9.55 8.15 1.14
CA LEU A 179 10.37 6.94 1.02
C LEU A 179 9.51 5.72 0.70
N GLY A 180 8.48 5.41 1.50
CA GLY A 180 7.67 4.21 1.35
C GLY A 180 6.92 4.17 0.04
N HIS A 181 5.90 5.01 -0.14
CA HIS A 181 5.06 4.99 -1.33
C HIS A 181 5.80 5.35 -2.63
N THR A 182 6.82 6.22 -2.59
CA THR A 182 7.62 6.50 -3.78
C THR A 182 8.46 5.28 -4.19
N LEU A 183 9.03 4.55 -3.22
CA LEU A 183 9.76 3.31 -3.50
C LEU A 183 8.84 2.22 -4.06
N ILE A 184 7.64 2.05 -3.47
CA ILE A 184 6.58 1.17 -3.98
C ILE A 184 6.31 1.48 -5.46
N ASN A 185 6.01 2.74 -5.78
CA ASN A 185 5.73 3.17 -7.14
C ASN A 185 6.93 3.00 -8.09
N LYS A 186 8.16 3.12 -7.60
CA LYS A 186 9.37 2.85 -8.38
C LYS A 186 9.47 1.37 -8.75
N VAL A 187 9.26 0.48 -7.80
CA VAL A 187 9.37 -0.98 -7.97
C VAL A 187 8.26 -1.52 -8.88
N LEU A 188 7.08 -0.91 -8.91
CA LEU A 188 5.97 -1.28 -9.80
C LEU A 188 6.32 -1.16 -11.29
N ALA A 189 7.43 -0.56 -11.67
CA ALA A 189 7.91 -0.56 -13.06
C ALA A 189 8.39 -1.94 -13.52
N THR A 190 8.84 -2.80 -12.61
CA THR A 190 9.48 -4.09 -12.89
C THR A 190 8.85 -5.26 -12.14
N THR A 191 7.90 -4.97 -11.25
CA THR A 191 7.32 -5.96 -10.33
C THR A 191 5.80 -5.83 -10.31
N SER A 192 5.09 -6.95 -10.24
CA SER A 192 3.62 -6.94 -10.21
C SER A 192 3.06 -6.35 -8.91
N ALA A 193 1.85 -5.75 -8.99
CA ALA A 193 1.11 -5.24 -7.86
C ALA A 193 0.90 -6.30 -6.75
N THR A 194 0.69 -7.58 -7.13
CA THR A 194 0.54 -8.69 -6.17
C THR A 194 1.81 -8.89 -5.33
N VAL A 195 2.98 -8.92 -5.97
CA VAL A 195 4.27 -9.09 -5.26
C VAL A 195 4.57 -7.88 -4.40
N VAL A 196 4.33 -6.67 -4.91
CA VAL A 196 4.53 -5.43 -4.15
C VAL A 196 3.61 -5.39 -2.93
N SER A 197 2.32 -5.71 -3.10
CA SER A 197 1.35 -5.78 -1.98
C SER A 197 1.77 -6.78 -0.91
N LEU A 198 2.37 -7.90 -1.33
CA LEU A 198 2.89 -8.90 -0.39
C LEU A 198 4.14 -8.39 0.34
N ALA A 199 5.03 -7.69 -0.35
CA ALA A 199 6.23 -7.10 0.26
C ALA A 199 5.89 -6.03 1.30
N ILE A 200 4.76 -5.31 1.12
CA ILE A 200 4.26 -4.33 2.10
C ILE A 200 3.97 -5.00 3.46
N LEU A 201 3.64 -6.30 3.50
CA LEU A 201 3.46 -7.00 4.78
C LEU A 201 4.71 -6.97 5.68
N LEU A 202 5.90 -6.76 5.10
CA LEU A 202 7.14 -6.59 5.86
C LEU A 202 7.19 -5.27 6.65
N GLU A 203 6.25 -4.35 6.40
CA GLU A 203 6.05 -3.17 7.24
C GLU A 203 5.76 -3.55 8.69
N MET A 204 5.01 -4.63 8.93
CA MET A 204 4.63 -5.08 10.27
C MET A 204 5.86 -5.45 11.13
N PRO A 205 6.74 -6.38 10.72
CA PRO A 205 7.96 -6.67 11.48
C PRO A 205 8.93 -5.47 11.48
N GLY A 206 8.95 -4.66 10.42
CA GLY A 206 9.74 -3.42 10.37
C GLY A 206 9.30 -2.40 11.42
N ALA A 207 8.00 -2.14 11.54
CA ALA A 207 7.44 -1.27 12.56
C ALA A 207 7.72 -1.79 13.98
N THR A 208 7.61 -3.11 14.18
CA THR A 208 7.94 -3.76 15.46
C THR A 208 9.41 -3.56 15.84
N LEU A 209 10.33 -3.70 14.89
CA LEU A 209 11.76 -3.47 15.10
C LEU A 209 12.04 -2.01 15.45
N ILE A 210 11.42 -1.06 14.74
CA ILE A 210 11.56 0.37 15.02
C ILE A 210 11.03 0.69 16.42
N ALA A 211 9.87 0.14 16.82
CA ALA A 211 9.32 0.30 18.16
C ALA A 211 10.26 -0.25 19.25
N ALA A 212 10.91 -1.40 18.99
CA ALA A 212 11.90 -1.97 19.91
C ALA A 212 13.12 -1.04 20.09
N LEU A 213 13.65 -0.51 18.99
CA LEU A 213 14.86 0.30 19.00
C LEU A 213 14.62 1.74 19.47
N ALA A 214 13.51 2.37 19.06
CA ALA A 214 13.22 3.78 19.33
C ALA A 214 12.45 4.00 20.64
N LEU A 215 11.59 3.04 21.03
CA LEU A 215 10.69 3.15 22.17
C LEU A 215 11.03 2.17 23.31
N GLY A 216 12.05 1.32 23.13
CA GLY A 216 12.43 0.28 24.11
C GLY A 216 11.37 -0.83 24.26
N GLN A 217 10.42 -0.94 23.34
CA GLN A 217 9.37 -1.95 23.35
C GLN A 217 9.88 -3.27 22.79
N VAL A 218 10.54 -4.08 23.63
CA VAL A 218 11.11 -5.35 23.20
C VAL A 218 9.97 -6.33 22.87
N PRO A 219 9.83 -6.76 21.58
CA PRO A 219 8.79 -7.70 21.20
C PRO A 219 9.08 -9.09 21.81
N PRO A 220 8.05 -9.86 22.19
CA PRO A 220 8.24 -11.23 22.67
C PRO A 220 8.83 -12.11 21.56
N LEU A 221 9.67 -13.08 21.92
CA LEU A 221 10.27 -14.02 20.96
C LEU A 221 9.22 -14.81 20.15
N ALA A 222 7.99 -14.91 20.65
CA ALA A 222 6.84 -15.48 19.93
C ALA A 222 6.54 -14.81 18.58
N ILE A 223 7.08 -13.62 18.33
CA ILE A 223 6.96 -12.90 17.04
C ILE A 223 7.79 -13.57 15.92
N LEU A 224 8.87 -14.27 16.24
CA LEU A 224 9.78 -14.86 15.25
C LEU A 224 9.08 -15.88 14.32
N PRO A 225 8.24 -16.79 14.80
CA PRO A 225 7.46 -17.69 13.94
C PRO A 225 6.54 -16.93 12.97
N ALA A 226 5.90 -15.85 13.42
CA ALA A 226 5.03 -15.02 12.57
C ALA A 226 5.81 -14.38 11.43
N VAL A 227 6.97 -13.77 11.73
CA VAL A 227 7.87 -13.17 10.74
C VAL A 227 8.38 -14.24 9.76
N ALA A 228 8.76 -15.43 10.25
CA ALA A 228 9.19 -16.53 9.39
C ALA A 228 8.08 -16.98 8.42
N LEU A 229 6.83 -17.08 8.88
CA LEU A 229 5.68 -17.39 8.02
C LEU A 229 5.47 -16.32 6.95
N MET A 230 5.55 -15.03 7.30
CA MET A 230 5.42 -13.93 6.35
C MET A 230 6.48 -14.02 5.25
N PHE A 231 7.75 -14.20 5.61
CA PHE A 231 8.84 -14.37 4.65
C PHE A 231 8.67 -15.63 3.78
N ALA A 232 8.31 -16.77 4.37
CA ALA A 232 8.08 -18.00 3.62
C ALA A 232 6.97 -17.82 2.57
N GLY A 233 5.86 -17.18 2.93
CA GLY A 233 4.78 -16.88 2.00
C GLY A 233 5.22 -15.96 0.86
N ILE A 234 5.96 -14.89 1.16
CA ILE A 234 6.51 -13.97 0.15
C ILE A 234 7.42 -14.72 -0.84
N VAL A 235 8.34 -15.55 -0.35
CA VAL A 235 9.25 -16.35 -1.18
C VAL A 235 8.47 -17.29 -2.10
N LEU A 236 7.40 -17.92 -1.60
CA LEU A 236 6.55 -18.81 -2.42
C LEU A 236 5.89 -18.04 -3.56
N VAL A 237 5.37 -16.83 -3.33
CA VAL A 237 4.73 -16.02 -4.37
C VAL A 237 5.75 -15.56 -5.42
N ILE A 238 6.93 -15.09 -4.99
CA ILE A 238 7.99 -14.67 -5.91
C ILE A 238 8.42 -15.84 -6.80
N ARG A 239 8.66 -17.02 -6.22
CA ARG A 239 9.03 -18.23 -6.99
C ARG A 239 7.92 -18.71 -7.92
N ALA A 240 6.65 -18.53 -7.54
CA ALA A 240 5.52 -18.84 -8.40
C ALA A 240 5.46 -17.92 -9.63
N GLY A 241 5.72 -16.62 -9.46
CA GLY A 241 5.75 -15.64 -10.54
C GLY A 241 6.90 -15.86 -11.52
N SER A 242 8.08 -16.26 -11.01
CA SER A 242 9.27 -16.51 -11.84
C SER A 242 9.12 -17.72 -12.80
N ARG A 243 8.19 -18.63 -12.52
CA ARG A 243 7.95 -19.82 -13.36
C ARG A 243 6.97 -19.59 -14.51
N THR A 244 6.33 -18.43 -14.56
CA THR A 244 5.31 -18.11 -15.57
C THR A 244 5.82 -17.23 -16.72
N VAL A 245 7.09 -16.86 -16.74
CA VAL A 245 7.71 -16.22 -17.88
C VAL A 245 8.08 -17.34 -18.87
N PRO A 246 7.44 -17.44 -20.07
CA PRO A 246 7.92 -18.33 -21.12
C PRO A 246 9.33 -17.88 -21.49
N SER A 247 10.28 -18.81 -21.54
CA SER A 247 11.56 -18.56 -22.20
C SER A 247 11.23 -18.21 -23.66
N GLU A 248 11.36 -16.96 -24.06
CA GLU A 248 11.40 -16.63 -25.47
C GLU A 248 12.58 -17.39 -26.06
N SER A 249 12.26 -18.40 -26.89
CA SER A 249 13.26 -19.03 -27.72
C SER A 249 13.85 -17.96 -28.64
N PRO A 250 15.18 -17.84 -28.77
CA PRO A 250 15.75 -16.88 -29.71
C PRO A 250 15.23 -17.17 -31.11
N PRO A 251 14.91 -16.16 -31.92
CA PRO A 251 14.54 -16.37 -33.32
C PRO A 251 15.69 -17.04 -34.06
N ILE A 252 15.37 -18.09 -34.79
CA ILE A 252 16.26 -18.83 -35.70
C ILE A 252 16.63 -17.93 -36.86
#